data_52ef391cf99620b955051e1e4001129c
#
_entry.id   52ef391cf99620b955051e1e4001129c
#
_cell.length_a   1.000
_cell.length_b   1.000
_cell.length_c   1.000
_cell.angle_alpha   90.00
_cell.angle_beta   90.00
_cell.angle_gamma   90.00
#
_symmetry.space_group_name_H-M   'P 1'
#
loop_
_entity.id
_entity.type
_entity.pdbx_description
1 polymer ?
#
loop_
_entity_poly.entity_id
_entity_poly.type
_entity_poly.pdbx_seq_one_letter_code
_entity_poly.pdbx_strand_id
1 'polypeptide(L)'
;VSLAIVLTSYMGGMCLGSLAFPRWVSPNHPPLRIYAYLEAGIAVFAIALLGLLPLVGKLYVAVVGHGSPGIALPAFVCLLCLLPPTMLMGATLPAIARCLNTTRSGMSQLGFFYMANLAGGVFGCLLAGFYLLRLYDSIAATFFAASLNVGVAAIALWVSSRARFRTAGASKLAIPSLTKHRTV
;
A
#
# COMPACT_ATOMS: atom_id res chain seq x y z
N VAL A 1 -0.56 7.50 26.57
CA VAL A 1 -1.65 6.58 26.20
C VAL A 1 -2.03 6.75 24.73
N SER A 2 -2.28 7.96 24.23
CA SER A 2 -2.69 8.19 22.82
C SER A 2 -1.65 7.72 21.80
N LEU A 3 -0.36 7.94 22.03
CA LEU A 3 0.71 7.48 21.15
C LEU A 3 0.75 5.94 21.06
N ALA A 4 0.57 5.25 22.18
CA ALA A 4 0.53 3.79 22.22
C ALA A 4 -0.65 3.23 21.40
N ILE A 5 -1.83 3.86 21.47
CA ILE A 5 -3.00 3.47 20.70
C ILE A 5 -2.72 3.62 19.18
N VAL A 6 -2.15 4.76 18.78
CA VAL A 6 -1.80 5.00 17.36
C VAL A 6 -0.80 3.97 16.85
N LEU A 7 0.29 3.74 17.61
CA LEU A 7 1.32 2.77 17.22
C LEU A 7 0.78 1.34 17.15
N THR A 8 -0.03 0.94 18.13
CA THR A 8 -0.65 -0.39 18.14
C THR A 8 -1.60 -0.58 16.97
N SER A 9 -2.42 0.43 16.67
CA SER A 9 -3.33 0.41 15.52
C SER A 9 -2.57 0.34 14.20
N TYR A 10 -1.49 1.10 14.07
CA TYR A 10 -0.65 1.12 12.87
C TYR A 10 0.05 -0.23 12.65
N MET A 11 0.77 -0.73 13.67
CA MET A 11 1.48 -2.01 13.57
C MET A 11 0.53 -3.19 13.43
N GLY A 12 -0.59 -3.16 14.17
CA GLY A 12 -1.65 -4.17 14.06
C GLY A 12 -2.28 -4.20 12.68
N GLY A 13 -2.57 -3.03 12.08
CA GLY A 13 -3.08 -2.92 10.72
C GLY A 13 -2.11 -3.48 9.68
N MET A 14 -0.82 -3.13 9.77
CA MET A 14 0.21 -3.69 8.88
C MET A 14 0.33 -5.22 8.99
N CYS A 15 0.30 -5.75 10.22
CA CYS A 15 0.33 -7.19 10.48
C CYS A 15 -0.90 -7.88 9.87
N LEU A 16 -2.09 -7.36 10.13
CA LEU A 16 -3.34 -7.89 9.57
C LEU A 16 -3.34 -7.83 8.04
N GLY A 17 -2.87 -6.74 7.44
CA GLY A 17 -2.77 -6.60 5.99
C GLY A 17 -1.85 -7.63 5.35
N SER A 18 -0.68 -7.87 5.94
CA SER A 18 0.27 -8.86 5.44
C SER A 18 -0.26 -10.30 5.57
N LEU A 19 -1.00 -10.62 6.62
CA LEU A 19 -1.61 -11.93 6.84
C LEU A 19 -2.88 -12.15 5.99
N ALA A 20 -3.68 -11.11 5.79
CA ALA A 20 -4.91 -11.18 5.01
C ALA A 20 -4.65 -11.25 3.50
N PHE A 21 -3.57 -10.62 3.03
CA PHE A 21 -3.24 -10.55 1.61
C PHE A 21 -3.24 -11.92 0.89
N PRO A 22 -2.57 -12.99 1.39
CA PRO A 22 -2.58 -14.29 0.73
C PRO A 22 -3.97 -14.95 0.66
N ARG A 23 -4.87 -14.60 1.59
CA ARG A 23 -6.23 -15.15 1.66
C ARG A 23 -7.20 -14.46 0.72
N TRP A 24 -7.06 -13.14 0.55
CA TRP A 24 -8.01 -12.31 -0.21
C TRP A 24 -7.64 -12.17 -1.68
N VAL A 25 -6.36 -12.34 -2.00
CA VAL A 25 -5.87 -12.13 -3.36
C VAL A 25 -5.50 -13.46 -4.01
N SER A 26 -6.28 -13.84 -5.03
CA SER A 26 -6.02 -15.05 -5.82
C SER A 26 -4.62 -15.01 -6.46
N PRO A 27 -3.90 -16.16 -6.48
CA PRO A 27 -2.58 -16.28 -7.10
C PRO A 27 -2.57 -16.01 -8.62
N ASN A 28 -3.73 -16.10 -9.27
CA ASN A 28 -3.87 -15.96 -10.72
C ASN A 28 -3.80 -14.51 -11.22
N HIS A 29 -3.86 -13.53 -10.32
CA HIS A 29 -3.78 -12.12 -10.72
C HIS A 29 -2.33 -11.65 -10.85
N PRO A 30 -2.01 -10.80 -11.83
CA PRO A 30 -0.66 -10.28 -11.99
C PRO A 30 -0.26 -9.44 -10.76
N PRO A 31 0.79 -9.84 -10.04
CA PRO A 31 1.10 -9.29 -8.72
C PRO A 31 1.42 -7.79 -8.77
N LEU A 32 2.03 -7.33 -9.85
CA LEU A 32 2.36 -5.91 -10.04
C LEU A 32 1.12 -5.02 -10.20
N ARG A 33 0.02 -5.55 -10.74
CA ARG A 33 -1.26 -4.82 -10.78
C ARG A 33 -1.90 -4.72 -9.42
N ILE A 34 -1.82 -5.80 -8.64
CA ILE A 34 -2.33 -5.79 -7.26
C ILE A 34 -1.58 -4.75 -6.45
N TYR A 35 -0.25 -4.72 -6.57
CA TYR A 35 0.58 -3.70 -5.93
C TYR A 35 0.13 -2.27 -6.33
N ALA A 36 -0.10 -2.03 -7.62
CA ALA A 36 -0.58 -0.73 -8.08
C ALA A 36 -1.96 -0.35 -7.51
N TYR A 37 -2.88 -1.31 -7.38
CA TYR A 37 -4.19 -1.05 -6.75
C TYR A 37 -4.08 -0.79 -5.25
N LEU A 38 -3.14 -1.43 -4.56
CA LEU A 38 -2.88 -1.15 -3.15
C LEU A 38 -2.36 0.28 -2.97
N GLU A 39 -1.40 0.72 -3.78
CA GLU A 39 -0.85 2.08 -3.74
C GLU A 39 -1.92 3.14 -4.08
N ALA A 40 -2.74 2.89 -5.11
CA ALA A 40 -3.86 3.75 -5.43
C ALA A 40 -4.89 3.80 -4.29
N GLY A 41 -5.18 2.67 -3.66
CA GLY A 41 -6.05 2.59 -2.49
C GLY A 41 -5.52 3.39 -1.31
N ILE A 42 -4.23 3.33 -1.02
CA ILE A 42 -3.59 4.13 0.05
C ILE A 42 -3.76 5.63 -0.24
N ALA A 43 -3.53 6.07 -1.49
CA ALA A 43 -3.72 7.47 -1.88
C ALA A 43 -5.17 7.94 -1.71
N VAL A 44 -6.14 7.12 -2.13
CA VAL A 44 -7.58 7.41 -1.98
C VAL A 44 -7.96 7.52 -0.50
N PHE A 45 -7.50 6.58 0.34
CA PHE A 45 -7.76 6.64 1.78
C PHE A 45 -7.11 7.85 2.44
N ALA A 46 -5.89 8.23 2.04
CA ALA A 46 -5.22 9.41 2.58
C ALA A 46 -6.03 10.69 2.31
N ILE A 47 -6.54 10.84 1.09
CA ILE A 47 -7.38 12.00 0.69
C ILE A 47 -8.75 11.91 1.38
N ALA A 48 -9.36 10.74 1.45
CA ALA A 48 -10.66 10.55 2.12
C ALA A 48 -10.57 10.88 3.62
N LEU A 49 -9.50 10.48 4.30
CA LEU A 49 -9.27 10.82 5.71
C LEU A 49 -9.14 12.32 5.94
N LEU A 50 -8.55 13.05 4.99
CA LEU A 50 -8.44 14.51 5.09
C LEU A 50 -9.81 15.19 5.20
N GLY A 51 -10.79 14.70 4.42
CA GLY A 51 -12.18 15.18 4.48
C GLY A 51 -12.99 14.60 5.64
N LEU A 52 -12.69 13.37 6.05
CA LEU A 52 -13.42 12.65 7.09
C LEU A 52 -13.03 13.11 8.51
N LEU A 53 -11.76 13.44 8.75
CA LEU A 53 -11.27 13.86 10.08
C LEU A 53 -12.05 15.03 10.70
N PRO A 54 -12.35 16.13 10.00
CA PRO A 54 -13.14 17.22 10.57
C PRO A 54 -14.58 16.80 10.86
N LEU A 55 -15.16 15.91 10.05
CA LEU A 55 -16.51 15.36 10.28
C LEU A 55 -16.53 14.47 11.52
N VAL A 56 -15.54 13.59 11.67
CA VAL A 56 -15.37 12.73 12.84
C VAL A 56 -15.18 13.57 14.09
N GLY A 57 -14.39 14.66 14.02
CA GLY A 57 -14.21 15.60 15.13
C GLY A 57 -15.50 16.27 15.59
N LYS A 58 -16.33 16.75 14.64
CA LYS A 58 -17.64 17.32 14.94
C LYS A 58 -18.59 16.29 15.57
N LEU A 59 -18.66 15.10 15.01
CA LEU A 59 -19.49 14.02 15.55
C LEU A 59 -19.04 13.60 16.95
N TYR A 60 -17.74 13.51 17.16
CA TYR A 60 -17.16 13.20 18.47
C TYR A 60 -17.57 14.21 19.54
N VAL A 61 -17.45 15.50 19.25
CA VAL A 61 -17.85 16.59 20.16
C VAL A 61 -19.37 16.54 20.43
N ALA A 62 -20.19 16.26 19.41
CA ALA A 62 -21.63 16.16 19.54
C ALA A 62 -22.07 14.98 20.42
N VAL A 63 -21.38 13.84 20.33
CA VAL A 63 -21.72 12.61 21.09
C VAL A 63 -21.23 12.70 22.54
N VAL A 64 -20.02 13.22 22.76
CA VAL A 64 -19.40 13.25 24.09
C VAL A 64 -19.92 14.42 24.94
N GLY A 65 -20.40 15.49 24.32
CA GLY A 65 -20.86 16.68 25.01
C GLY A 65 -19.73 17.29 25.87
N HIS A 66 -20.09 17.79 27.09
CA HIS A 66 -19.15 18.39 28.03
C HIS A 66 -18.61 17.41 29.08
N GLY A 67 -18.87 16.10 28.92
CA GLY A 67 -18.33 15.05 29.80
C GLY A 67 -16.90 14.68 29.45
N SER A 68 -16.12 14.14 30.42
CA SER A 68 -14.80 13.64 30.12
C SER A 68 -14.93 12.29 29.36
N PRO A 69 -14.51 12.23 28.09
CA PRO A 69 -14.63 11.02 27.32
C PRO A 69 -13.68 9.97 27.87
N GLY A 70 -14.19 8.76 28.12
CA GLY A 70 -13.34 7.61 28.39
C GLY A 70 -12.34 7.37 27.26
N ILE A 71 -11.23 6.72 27.55
CA ILE A 71 -10.17 6.41 26.56
C ILE A 71 -10.67 5.50 25.43
N ALA A 72 -11.75 4.75 25.65
CA ALA A 72 -12.26 3.74 24.73
C ALA A 72 -12.80 4.33 23.41
N LEU A 73 -13.53 5.43 23.46
CA LEU A 73 -14.13 6.02 22.25
C LEU A 73 -13.09 6.63 21.30
N PRO A 74 -12.13 7.47 21.77
CA PRO A 74 -11.04 7.95 20.91
C PRO A 74 -10.18 6.81 20.35
N ALA A 75 -9.93 5.77 21.13
CA ALA A 75 -9.17 4.61 20.70
C ALA A 75 -9.88 3.85 19.57
N PHE A 76 -11.19 3.65 19.69
CA PHE A 76 -12.01 2.99 18.68
C PHE A 76 -12.05 3.80 17.37
N VAL A 77 -12.25 5.12 17.46
CA VAL A 77 -12.25 6.00 16.29
C VAL A 77 -10.89 6.00 15.59
N CYS A 78 -9.81 6.10 16.36
CA CYS A 78 -8.45 6.03 15.85
C CYS A 78 -8.19 4.70 15.12
N LEU A 79 -8.58 3.58 15.73
CA LEU A 79 -8.46 2.26 15.14
C LEU A 79 -9.23 2.17 13.81
N LEU A 80 -10.49 2.63 13.80
CA LEU A 80 -11.33 2.57 12.60
C LEU A 80 -10.77 3.42 11.44
N CYS A 81 -10.18 4.58 11.74
CA CYS A 81 -9.61 5.45 10.73
C CYS A 81 -8.25 4.96 10.22
N LEU A 82 -7.40 4.42 11.10
CA LEU A 82 -6.05 4.00 10.72
C LEU A 82 -5.98 2.58 10.14
N LEU A 83 -6.87 1.68 10.56
CA LEU A 83 -6.79 0.26 10.21
C LEU A 83 -6.86 0.01 8.70
N PRO A 84 -7.80 0.61 7.91
CA PRO A 84 -7.88 0.35 6.48
C PRO A 84 -6.62 0.76 5.71
N PRO A 85 -6.09 1.98 5.82
CA PRO A 85 -4.89 2.36 5.07
C PRO A 85 -3.65 1.60 5.52
N THR A 86 -3.51 1.28 6.81
CA THR A 86 -2.36 0.51 7.30
C THR A 86 -2.41 -0.96 6.89
N MET A 87 -3.60 -1.55 6.74
CA MET A 87 -3.76 -2.88 6.15
C MET A 87 -3.32 -2.90 4.68
N LEU A 88 -3.68 -1.89 3.89
CA LEU A 88 -3.22 -1.77 2.50
C LEU A 88 -1.70 -1.66 2.44
N MET A 89 -1.09 -0.82 3.29
CA MET A 89 0.37 -0.71 3.40
C MET A 89 1.02 -2.05 3.79
N GLY A 90 0.45 -2.78 4.76
CA GLY A 90 0.94 -4.09 5.15
C GLY A 90 0.88 -5.15 4.04
N ALA A 91 -0.07 -5.01 3.11
CA ALA A 91 -0.23 -5.90 1.97
C ALA A 91 0.76 -5.63 0.81
N THR A 92 1.41 -4.46 0.77
CA THR A 92 2.30 -4.08 -0.35
C THR A 92 3.54 -4.95 -0.44
N LEU A 93 4.18 -5.27 0.68
CA LEU A 93 5.39 -6.11 0.70
C LEU A 93 5.14 -7.54 0.19
N PRO A 94 4.12 -8.29 0.66
CA PRO A 94 3.80 -9.60 0.10
C PRO A 94 3.32 -9.53 -1.36
N ALA A 95 2.74 -8.41 -1.81
CA ALA A 95 2.39 -8.21 -3.21
C ALA A 95 3.64 -8.15 -4.11
N ILE A 96 4.67 -7.41 -3.69
CA ILE A 96 5.97 -7.36 -4.38
C ILE A 96 6.68 -8.72 -4.31
N ALA A 97 6.67 -9.37 -3.15
CA ALA A 97 7.31 -10.66 -2.97
C ALA A 97 6.79 -11.73 -3.96
N ARG A 98 5.52 -11.68 -4.34
CA ARG A 98 4.95 -12.54 -5.39
C ARG A 98 5.50 -12.28 -6.80
N CYS A 99 6.07 -11.11 -7.06
CA CYS A 99 6.71 -10.81 -8.35
C CYS A 99 8.08 -11.49 -8.51
N LEU A 100 8.68 -11.91 -7.42
CA LEU A 100 10.03 -12.43 -7.38
C LEU A 100 10.02 -13.96 -7.43
N ASN A 101 10.91 -14.54 -8.25
CA ASN A 101 11.07 -15.98 -8.30
C ASN A 101 11.74 -16.50 -7.02
N THR A 102 11.38 -17.74 -6.60
CA THR A 102 11.95 -18.42 -5.42
C THR A 102 13.40 -18.88 -5.60
N THR A 103 14.17 -18.24 -6.47
CA THR A 103 15.60 -18.48 -6.69
C THR A 103 16.44 -17.69 -5.70
N ARG A 104 17.74 -18.05 -5.54
CA ARG A 104 18.70 -17.26 -4.74
C ARG A 104 18.75 -15.80 -5.16
N SER A 105 18.65 -15.52 -6.43
CA SER A 105 18.56 -14.18 -7.00
C SER A 105 17.28 -13.44 -6.54
N GLY A 106 16.14 -14.11 -6.50
CA GLY A 106 14.87 -13.54 -6.03
C GLY A 106 14.89 -13.20 -4.54
N MET A 107 15.53 -14.02 -3.70
CA MET A 107 15.70 -13.76 -2.27
C MET A 107 16.55 -12.51 -2.01
N SER A 108 17.64 -12.34 -2.76
CA SER A 108 18.47 -11.12 -2.68
C SER A 108 17.69 -9.87 -3.11
N GLN A 109 16.91 -9.97 -4.17
CA GLN A 109 16.04 -8.87 -4.63
C GLN A 109 14.98 -8.50 -3.58
N LEU A 110 14.36 -9.49 -2.92
CA LEU A 110 13.40 -9.23 -1.85
C LEU A 110 14.05 -8.47 -0.68
N GLY A 111 15.27 -8.86 -0.29
CA GLY A 111 16.04 -8.15 0.71
C GLY A 111 16.31 -6.68 0.31
N PHE A 112 16.66 -6.45 -0.93
CA PHE A 112 16.86 -5.10 -1.46
C PHE A 112 15.57 -4.25 -1.40
N PHE A 113 14.41 -4.80 -1.81
CA PHE A 113 13.13 -4.10 -1.71
C PHE A 113 12.74 -3.81 -0.27
N TYR A 114 13.00 -4.74 0.65
CA TYR A 114 12.75 -4.51 2.07
C TYR A 114 13.62 -3.37 2.62
N MET A 115 14.92 -3.37 2.31
CA MET A 115 15.84 -2.30 2.72
C MET A 115 15.47 -0.95 2.11
N ALA A 116 15.08 -0.94 0.84
CA ALA A 116 14.62 0.28 0.17
C ALA A 116 13.34 0.84 0.81
N ASN A 117 12.40 -0.03 1.17
CA ASN A 117 11.17 0.36 1.89
C ASN A 117 11.49 0.96 3.27
N LEU A 118 12.40 0.32 4.02
CA LEU A 118 12.83 0.82 5.33
C LEU A 118 13.53 2.17 5.22
N ALA A 119 14.48 2.30 4.29
CA ALA A 119 15.18 3.55 4.03
C ALA A 119 14.23 4.66 3.57
N GLY A 120 13.27 4.33 2.71
CA GLY A 120 12.19 5.24 2.29
C GLY A 120 11.33 5.70 3.46
N GLY A 121 10.99 4.80 4.38
CA GLY A 121 10.25 5.12 5.60
C GLY A 121 11.01 6.11 6.50
N VAL A 122 12.30 5.86 6.75
CA VAL A 122 13.16 6.78 7.53
C VAL A 122 13.25 8.14 6.86
N PHE A 123 13.56 8.17 5.55
CA PHE A 123 13.63 9.41 4.80
C PHE A 123 12.29 10.17 4.78
N GLY A 124 11.19 9.45 4.58
CA GLY A 124 9.84 10.01 4.61
C GLY A 124 9.48 10.64 5.96
N CYS A 125 9.82 9.97 7.08
CA CYS A 125 9.62 10.51 8.42
C CYS A 125 10.42 11.79 8.66
N LEU A 126 11.68 11.82 8.24
CA LEU A 126 12.54 13.01 8.36
C LEU A 126 12.01 14.15 7.49
N LEU A 127 11.66 13.86 6.24
CA LEU A 127 11.11 14.84 5.31
C LEU A 127 9.78 15.41 5.82
N ALA A 128 8.87 14.55 6.28
CA ALA A 128 7.59 14.96 6.81
C ALA A 128 7.75 15.78 8.10
N GLY A 129 8.54 15.29 9.06
CA GLY A 129 8.66 15.93 10.38
C GLY A 129 9.44 17.24 10.35
N PHE A 130 10.57 17.29 9.63
CA PHE A 130 11.45 18.46 9.64
C PHE A 130 11.15 19.48 8.54
N TYR A 131 10.57 19.06 7.44
CA TYR A 131 10.36 19.91 6.28
C TYR A 131 8.88 20.17 5.98
N LEU A 132 8.09 19.13 5.68
CA LEU A 132 6.71 19.33 5.23
C LEU A 132 5.82 19.93 6.31
N LEU A 133 5.81 19.34 7.53
CA LEU A 133 4.95 19.81 8.62
C LEU A 133 5.45 21.10 9.28
N ARG A 134 6.71 21.45 9.05
CA ARG A 134 7.27 22.73 9.56
C ARG A 134 7.01 23.91 8.63
N LEU A 135 7.03 23.69 7.30
CA LEU A 135 6.90 24.74 6.30
C LEU A 135 5.52 24.80 5.66
N TYR A 136 4.78 23.69 5.69
CA TYR A 136 3.47 23.55 5.06
C TYR A 136 2.47 22.94 6.04
N ASP A 137 1.18 23.03 5.68
CA ASP A 137 0.10 22.43 6.45
C ASP A 137 0.04 20.91 6.28
N SER A 138 -0.61 20.24 7.23
CA SER A 138 -0.89 18.80 7.18
C SER A 138 -1.62 18.40 5.88
N ILE A 139 -2.42 19.28 5.33
CA ILE A 139 -3.14 19.12 4.05
C ILE A 139 -2.15 18.97 2.90
N ALA A 140 -1.20 19.89 2.77
CA ALA A 140 -0.18 19.86 1.73
C ALA A 140 0.72 18.61 1.86
N ALA A 141 1.10 18.24 3.09
CA ALA A 141 1.87 17.03 3.34
C ALA A 141 1.13 15.76 2.89
N THR A 142 -0.18 15.69 3.16
CA THR A 142 -1.02 14.55 2.74
C THR A 142 -1.16 14.49 1.22
N PHE A 143 -1.38 15.61 0.54
CA PHE A 143 -1.43 15.65 -0.93
C PHE A 143 -0.09 15.25 -1.56
N PHE A 144 1.02 15.68 -0.99
CA PHE A 144 2.34 15.26 -1.45
C PHE A 144 2.52 13.74 -1.33
N ALA A 145 2.21 13.16 -0.15
CA ALA A 145 2.29 11.72 0.06
C ALA A 145 1.34 10.94 -0.88
N ALA A 146 0.09 11.40 -1.04
CA ALA A 146 -0.87 10.77 -1.94
C ALA A 146 -0.40 10.82 -3.40
N SER A 147 0.21 11.94 -3.84
CA SER A 147 0.75 12.06 -5.20
C SER A 147 1.89 11.09 -5.48
N LEU A 148 2.76 10.83 -4.48
CA LEU A 148 3.80 9.81 -4.58
C LEU A 148 3.20 8.40 -4.76
N ASN A 149 2.20 8.04 -3.97
CA ASN A 149 1.52 6.75 -4.09
C ASN A 149 0.84 6.59 -5.45
N VAL A 150 0.18 7.63 -5.96
CA VAL A 150 -0.41 7.64 -7.33
C VAL A 150 0.69 7.48 -8.37
N GLY A 151 1.82 8.17 -8.23
CA GLY A 151 2.96 8.03 -9.14
C GLY A 151 3.51 6.61 -9.18
N VAL A 152 3.70 5.99 -8.00
CA VAL A 152 4.14 4.59 -7.89
C VAL A 152 3.11 3.64 -8.50
N ALA A 153 1.82 3.84 -8.24
CA ALA A 153 0.74 3.05 -8.84
C ALA A 153 0.75 3.15 -10.37
N ALA A 154 0.90 4.35 -10.93
CA ALA A 154 0.97 4.58 -12.38
C ALA A 154 2.17 3.87 -13.01
N ILE A 155 3.36 3.98 -12.40
CA ILE A 155 4.57 3.29 -12.86
C ILE A 155 4.37 1.77 -12.83
N ALA A 156 3.81 1.22 -11.75
CA ALA A 156 3.55 -0.21 -11.60
C ALA A 156 2.56 -0.72 -12.65
N LEU A 157 1.50 0.03 -12.96
CA LEU A 157 0.55 -0.30 -14.03
C LEU A 157 1.22 -0.25 -15.41
N TRP A 158 2.03 0.76 -15.67
CA TRP A 158 2.75 0.91 -16.93
C TRP A 158 3.73 -0.25 -17.17
N VAL A 159 4.53 -0.61 -16.16
CA VAL A 159 5.43 -1.77 -16.22
C VAL A 159 4.65 -3.08 -16.41
N SER A 160 3.55 -3.26 -15.69
CA SER A 160 2.68 -4.42 -15.81
C SER A 160 2.07 -4.57 -17.20
N SER A 161 1.69 -3.47 -17.85
CA SER A 161 1.16 -3.49 -19.21
C SER A 161 2.23 -3.91 -20.21
N ARG A 162 3.44 -3.37 -20.10
CA ARG A 162 4.56 -3.73 -21.00
C ARG A 162 5.00 -5.18 -20.86
N ALA A 163 5.01 -5.73 -19.65
CA ALA A 163 5.32 -7.14 -19.43
C ALA A 163 4.35 -8.09 -20.16
N ARG A 164 3.05 -7.76 -20.19
CA ARG A 164 2.03 -8.53 -20.94
C ARG A 164 2.27 -8.52 -22.45
N PHE A 165 2.68 -7.40 -23.02
CA PHE A 165 2.96 -7.32 -24.46
C PHE A 165 4.17 -8.19 -24.86
N ARG A 166 5.20 -8.29 -24.01
CA ARG A 166 6.37 -9.14 -24.27
C ARG A 166 6.04 -10.64 -24.25
N THR A 167 5.24 -11.08 -23.30
CA THR A 167 4.81 -12.51 -23.22
C THR A 167 3.86 -12.88 -24.34
N ALA A 168 2.93 -12.02 -24.73
CA ALA A 168 2.04 -12.24 -25.86
C ALA A 168 2.78 -12.29 -27.21
N GLY A 169 3.81 -11.45 -27.38
CA GLY A 169 4.67 -11.46 -28.59
C GLY A 169 5.52 -12.72 -28.69
N ALA A 170 6.10 -13.18 -27.58
CA ALA A 170 6.89 -14.41 -27.53
C ALA A 170 6.05 -15.68 -27.82
N SER A 171 4.81 -15.72 -27.33
CA SER A 171 3.90 -16.83 -27.61
C SER A 171 3.47 -16.90 -29.08
N LYS A 172 3.30 -15.77 -29.76
CA LYS A 172 2.98 -15.74 -31.20
C LYS A 172 4.14 -16.19 -32.08
N LEU A 173 5.39 -15.99 -31.63
CA LEU A 173 6.59 -16.42 -32.37
C LEU A 173 6.93 -17.90 -32.17
N ALA A 174 6.43 -18.54 -31.14
CA ALA A 174 6.74 -19.93 -30.79
C ALA A 174 5.84 -20.99 -31.48
N ILE A 175 4.77 -20.60 -32.17
CA ILE A 175 3.77 -21.55 -32.74
C ILE A 175 4.02 -22.01 -34.19
N PRO A 176 4.96 -21.52 -35.02
CA PRO A 176 5.04 -22.02 -36.42
C PRO A 176 5.86 -23.25 -36.68
N SER A 177 6.52 -23.91 -35.73
CA SER A 177 7.51 -24.96 -36.07
C SER A 177 7.19 -26.41 -35.73
N LEU A 178 6.04 -26.73 -35.14
CA LEU A 178 5.77 -28.10 -34.68
C LEU A 178 4.70 -28.90 -35.47
N THR A 179 4.14 -28.34 -36.54
CA THR A 179 3.11 -29.02 -37.33
C THR A 179 3.58 -29.56 -38.70
N LYS A 180 4.89 -29.62 -39.02
CA LYS A 180 5.37 -30.00 -40.34
C LYS A 180 6.18 -31.32 -40.42
N HIS A 181 6.14 -32.16 -39.40
CA HIS A 181 6.78 -33.46 -39.48
C HIS A 181 5.95 -34.58 -38.81
N ARG A 182 4.81 -34.92 -39.43
CA ARG A 182 4.17 -36.22 -39.21
C ARG A 182 3.26 -36.60 -40.35
N THR A 183 3.87 -36.92 -41.52
CA THR A 183 3.29 -37.81 -42.55
C THR A 183 4.44 -38.43 -43.34
N VAL A 184 4.89 -39.57 -42.96
CA VAL A 184 5.24 -40.74 -43.80
C VAL A 184 5.11 -41.97 -42.91
#